data_9c73e57e92a8ffda950522b5c4e1ad53
#
_entry.id   9c73e57e92a8ffda950522b5c4e1ad53
#
_cell.length_a   1.000
_cell.length_b   1.000
_cell.length_c   1.000
_cell.angle_alpha   90.00
_cell.angle_beta   90.00
_cell.angle_gamma   90.00
#
_symmetry.space_group_name_H-M   'P 1'
#
loop_
_entity.id
_entity.type
_entity.pdbx_description
1 polymer ?
#
loop_
_entity_poly.entity_id
_entity_poly.type
_entity_poly.pdbx_seq_one_letter_code
_entity_poly.pdbx_strand_id
1 'polypeptide(L)'
;MRSILTALQEGRLFELPDVGGKPRALGFLARILDANPDIEVGTDTIEEVNKREEECNTGIGLGVGVPHIRARREEGELFCAIGWSPQGLEYGAADAKPVHLVVMYYIPGAQKNVYLKEISTLVKAIRKTGGIDPIASAADLNGVRNLLLDWVSAGLGDAGPEAVARMIKLEVKHSQTESPLPTAVTAAQPAVAIKHGARAVPFSVLVAAPTSIFVLAQDGGLVTAVEKEPALAERLSGGAPFLVSGTQIFVIRSTLYCGGKTHYECVALHGA
;
A
#
# COMPACT_ATOMS: atom_id res chain seq x y z
N MET A 1 -0.53 5.50 -13.76
CA MET A 1 -1.00 4.50 -12.76
C MET A 1 -0.17 4.56 -11.46
N ARG A 2 0.31 5.75 -11.14
CA ARG A 2 1.13 5.99 -9.93
C ARG A 2 0.29 5.83 -8.67
N SER A 3 -0.91 6.41 -8.62
CA SER A 3 -1.76 6.33 -7.43
C SER A 3 -2.23 4.90 -7.13
N ILE A 4 -2.48 4.07 -8.18
CA ILE A 4 -2.78 2.64 -8.01
C ILE A 4 -1.57 1.91 -7.43
N LEU A 5 -0.35 2.17 -7.94
CA LEU A 5 0.86 1.57 -7.38
C LEU A 5 1.05 1.93 -5.91
N THR A 6 0.91 3.22 -5.56
CA THR A 6 0.98 3.69 -4.17
C THR A 6 -0.09 3.03 -3.30
N ALA A 7 -1.32 2.89 -3.80
CA ALA A 7 -2.39 2.19 -3.09
C ALA A 7 -2.03 0.73 -2.78
N LEU A 8 -1.41 0.02 -3.73
CA LEU A 8 -0.96 -1.36 -3.53
C LEU A 8 0.21 -1.45 -2.53
N GLN A 9 1.12 -0.49 -2.54
CA GLN A 9 2.25 -0.42 -1.61
C GLN A 9 1.80 -0.14 -0.17
N GLU A 10 0.80 0.72 0.00
CA GLU A 10 0.26 1.11 1.30
C GLU A 10 -0.85 0.18 1.81
N GLY A 11 -1.12 -0.91 1.10
CA GLY A 11 -2.12 -1.90 1.52
C GLY A 11 -3.57 -1.43 1.36
N ARG A 12 -3.85 -0.48 0.45
CA ARG A 12 -5.18 0.06 0.18
C ARG A 12 -5.95 -0.73 -0.88
N LEU A 13 -5.78 -2.06 -0.88
CA LEU A 13 -6.56 -3.02 -1.64
C LEU A 13 -7.40 -3.86 -0.67
N PHE A 14 -8.70 -3.88 -0.89
CA PHE A 14 -9.68 -4.50 0.03
C PHE A 14 -10.64 -5.40 -0.74
N GLU A 15 -11.12 -6.46 -0.09
CA GLU A 15 -12.30 -7.18 -0.53
C GLU A 15 -13.55 -6.40 -0.14
N LEU A 16 -14.44 -6.21 -1.10
CA LEU A 16 -15.67 -5.46 -0.89
C LEU A 16 -16.73 -6.31 -0.17
N PRO A 17 -17.61 -5.68 0.64
CA PRO A 17 -18.68 -6.41 1.29
C PRO A 17 -19.62 -7.08 0.26
N ASP A 18 -19.91 -8.36 0.45
CA ASP A 18 -20.79 -9.14 -0.44
C ASP A 18 -22.26 -8.70 -0.37
N VAL A 19 -22.68 -8.15 0.77
CA VAL A 19 -24.08 -7.76 1.03
C VAL A 19 -24.24 -6.26 0.89
N GLY A 20 -25.32 -5.84 0.22
CA GLY A 20 -25.70 -4.42 0.10
C GLY A 20 -25.28 -3.75 -1.21
N GLY A 21 -24.67 -4.50 -2.13
CA GLY A 21 -24.39 -4.07 -3.50
C GLY A 21 -23.54 -2.81 -3.62
N LYS A 22 -23.70 -2.10 -4.75
CA LYS A 22 -22.93 -0.90 -5.09
C LYS A 22 -22.95 0.19 -3.98
N PRO A 23 -24.08 0.59 -3.36
CA PRO A 23 -24.07 1.65 -2.36
C PRO A 23 -23.21 1.31 -1.14
N ARG A 24 -23.22 0.06 -0.71
CA ARG A 24 -22.40 -0.38 0.43
C ARG A 24 -20.92 -0.46 0.08
N ALA A 25 -20.59 -0.93 -1.13
CA ALA A 25 -19.23 -0.95 -1.63
C ALA A 25 -18.63 0.46 -1.73
N LEU A 26 -19.39 1.41 -2.27
CA LEU A 26 -18.99 2.82 -2.35
C LEU A 26 -18.85 3.44 -0.96
N GLY A 27 -19.80 3.22 -0.04
CA GLY A 27 -19.72 3.69 1.33
C GLY A 27 -18.51 3.12 2.09
N PHE A 28 -18.16 1.86 1.85
CA PHE A 28 -16.96 1.24 2.43
C PHE A 28 -15.69 1.95 1.96
N LEU A 29 -15.51 2.12 0.65
CA LEU A 29 -14.34 2.80 0.10
C LEU A 29 -14.27 4.28 0.48
N ALA A 30 -15.41 4.97 0.56
CA ALA A 30 -15.48 6.35 1.03
C ALA A 30 -14.93 6.50 2.45
N ARG A 31 -15.24 5.57 3.36
CA ARG A 31 -14.68 5.56 4.72
C ARG A 31 -13.18 5.30 4.75
N ILE A 32 -12.64 4.54 3.79
CA ILE A 32 -11.18 4.38 3.65
C ILE A 32 -10.53 5.70 3.24
N LEU A 33 -11.19 6.50 2.39
CA LEU A 33 -10.73 7.85 2.07
C LEU A 33 -10.76 8.75 3.31
N ASP A 34 -11.86 8.77 4.05
CA ASP A 34 -12.01 9.59 5.27
C ASP A 34 -10.99 9.23 6.37
N ALA A 35 -10.53 7.98 6.40
CA ALA A 35 -9.52 7.55 7.36
C ALA A 35 -8.12 8.13 7.09
N ASN A 36 -7.90 8.73 5.91
CA ASN A 36 -6.65 9.40 5.60
C ASN A 36 -6.66 10.86 6.10
N PRO A 37 -5.79 11.24 7.05
CA PRO A 37 -5.75 12.59 7.62
C PRO A 37 -5.40 13.69 6.61
N ASP A 38 -4.79 13.32 5.47
CA ASP A 38 -4.44 14.25 4.40
C ASP A 38 -5.62 14.55 3.46
N ILE A 39 -6.74 13.88 3.64
CA ILE A 39 -7.94 14.06 2.82
C ILE A 39 -8.94 14.96 3.54
N GLU A 40 -9.17 16.15 3.00
CA GLU A 40 -10.22 17.06 3.45
C GLU A 40 -11.35 17.09 2.43
N VAL A 41 -12.45 16.39 2.72
CA VAL A 41 -13.63 16.40 1.86
C VAL A 41 -14.58 17.55 2.23
N GLY A 42 -14.57 17.97 3.48
CA GLY A 42 -15.34 19.13 3.98
C GLY A 42 -16.85 18.92 4.11
N THR A 43 -17.36 17.75 3.70
CA THR A 43 -18.72 17.24 3.85
C THR A 43 -18.64 15.73 4.09
N ASP A 44 -19.78 15.08 4.30
CA ASP A 44 -19.80 13.61 4.36
C ASP A 44 -19.34 13.01 3.02
N THR A 45 -18.22 12.33 3.04
CA THR A 45 -17.62 11.69 1.86
C THR A 45 -18.54 10.72 1.17
N ILE A 46 -19.38 9.99 1.95
CA ILE A 46 -20.34 9.03 1.42
C ILE A 46 -21.44 9.78 0.64
N GLU A 47 -21.92 10.90 1.17
CA GLU A 47 -22.93 11.71 0.52
C GLU A 47 -22.40 12.31 -0.80
N GLU A 48 -21.19 12.81 -0.82
CA GLU A 48 -20.56 13.34 -2.04
C GLU A 48 -20.34 12.27 -3.11
N VAL A 49 -19.89 11.06 -2.73
CA VAL A 49 -19.76 9.93 -3.65
C VAL A 49 -21.09 9.56 -4.24
N ASN A 50 -22.12 9.40 -3.43
CA ASN A 50 -23.45 9.00 -3.88
C ASN A 50 -24.05 10.05 -4.82
N LYS A 51 -23.99 11.33 -4.45
CA LYS A 51 -24.46 12.42 -5.30
C LYS A 51 -23.75 12.44 -6.66
N ARG A 52 -22.41 12.27 -6.66
CA ARG A 52 -21.63 12.23 -7.89
C ARG A 52 -21.99 11.02 -8.77
N GLU A 53 -22.28 9.89 -8.15
CA GLU A 53 -22.68 8.67 -8.84
C GLU A 53 -24.09 8.74 -9.41
N GLU A 54 -25.01 9.47 -8.75
CA GLU A 54 -26.36 9.77 -9.26
C GLU A 54 -26.31 10.69 -10.48
N GLU A 55 -25.42 11.69 -10.49
CA GLU A 55 -25.25 12.59 -11.63
C GLU A 55 -24.75 11.86 -12.88
N CYS A 56 -23.83 10.94 -12.73
CA CYS A 56 -23.26 10.15 -13.81
C CYS A 56 -22.62 8.88 -13.27
N ASN A 57 -23.08 7.74 -13.74
CA ASN A 57 -22.50 6.46 -13.39
C ASN A 57 -21.03 6.39 -13.75
N THR A 58 -20.20 5.97 -12.80
CA THR A 58 -18.74 5.91 -12.95
C THR A 58 -18.22 4.52 -13.38
N GLY A 59 -19.10 3.60 -13.76
CA GLY A 59 -18.72 2.35 -14.40
C GLY A 59 -18.19 2.62 -15.82
N ILE A 60 -16.91 2.40 -16.01
CA ILE A 60 -16.25 2.64 -17.32
C ILE A 60 -16.40 1.48 -18.30
N GLY A 61 -17.16 0.46 -17.92
CA GLY A 61 -17.19 -0.82 -18.58
C GLY A 61 -15.95 -1.64 -18.23
N LEU A 62 -15.73 -2.74 -18.97
CA LEU A 62 -14.59 -3.64 -18.77
C LEU A 62 -14.54 -4.27 -17.37
N GLY A 63 -15.68 -4.31 -16.65
CA GLY A 63 -15.76 -4.82 -15.27
C GLY A 63 -15.13 -3.91 -14.20
N VAL A 64 -14.97 -2.61 -14.51
CA VAL A 64 -14.30 -1.64 -13.62
C VAL A 64 -15.16 -0.41 -13.37
N GLY A 65 -15.26 0.01 -12.10
CA GLY A 65 -15.82 1.28 -11.65
C GLY A 65 -14.74 2.24 -11.17
N VAL A 66 -14.89 3.53 -11.48
CA VAL A 66 -13.93 4.58 -11.09
C VAL A 66 -14.64 5.76 -10.39
N PRO A 67 -15.33 5.49 -9.26
CA PRO A 67 -15.94 6.57 -8.48
C PRO A 67 -14.88 7.55 -8.01
N HIS A 68 -15.27 8.83 -7.90
CA HIS A 68 -14.30 9.84 -7.52
C HIS A 68 -14.96 11.02 -6.82
N ILE A 69 -14.20 11.65 -5.94
CA ILE A 69 -14.52 12.86 -5.21
C ILE A 69 -13.54 13.95 -5.62
N ARG A 70 -14.04 15.15 -5.80
CA ARG A 70 -13.17 16.32 -6.01
C ARG A 70 -12.82 16.94 -4.67
N ALA A 71 -11.52 17.11 -4.43
CA ALA A 71 -11.06 17.87 -3.29
C ALA A 71 -11.50 19.34 -3.39
N ARG A 72 -11.75 19.97 -2.25
CA ARG A 72 -11.96 21.42 -2.19
C ARG A 72 -10.66 22.19 -2.36
N ARG A 73 -9.52 21.57 -2.06
CA ARG A 73 -8.20 22.16 -2.21
C ARG A 73 -7.62 21.93 -3.60
N GLU A 74 -6.85 22.90 -4.08
CA GLU A 74 -6.13 22.78 -5.35
C GLU A 74 -4.90 21.89 -5.24
N GLU A 75 -4.15 21.98 -4.15
CA GLU A 75 -2.90 21.26 -3.92
C GLU A 75 -3.14 19.89 -3.29
N GLY A 76 -2.22 18.97 -3.52
CA GLY A 76 -2.22 17.63 -2.98
C GLY A 76 -1.92 16.56 -4.02
N GLU A 77 -1.76 15.34 -3.57
CA GLU A 77 -1.53 14.19 -4.44
C GLU A 77 -2.85 13.49 -4.79
N LEU A 78 -2.86 12.86 -5.96
CA LEU A 78 -3.94 11.98 -6.38
C LEU A 78 -3.93 10.74 -5.48
N PHE A 79 -5.01 10.50 -4.76
CA PHE A 79 -5.14 9.38 -3.83
C PHE A 79 -6.20 8.41 -4.33
N CYS A 80 -6.03 7.10 -4.12
CA CYS A 80 -7.08 6.12 -4.38
C CYS A 80 -7.09 4.97 -3.37
N ALA A 81 -8.26 4.37 -3.23
CA ALA A 81 -8.48 3.09 -2.57
C ALA A 81 -9.10 2.10 -3.57
N ILE A 82 -8.74 0.84 -3.48
CA ILE A 82 -9.11 -0.20 -4.44
C ILE A 82 -9.96 -1.24 -3.73
N GLY A 83 -11.11 -1.53 -4.32
CA GLY A 83 -12.02 -2.57 -3.87
C GLY A 83 -12.17 -3.67 -4.90
N TRP A 84 -12.11 -4.92 -4.47
CA TRP A 84 -12.34 -6.10 -5.29
C TRP A 84 -13.60 -6.83 -4.83
N SER A 85 -14.43 -7.23 -5.79
CA SER A 85 -15.62 -8.07 -5.57
C SER A 85 -15.48 -9.37 -6.37
N PRO A 86 -15.26 -10.53 -5.70
CA PRO A 86 -15.17 -11.82 -6.39
C PRO A 86 -16.42 -12.16 -7.19
N GLN A 87 -17.60 -11.84 -6.64
CA GLN A 87 -18.88 -12.13 -7.25
C GLN A 87 -19.31 -11.09 -8.29
N GLY A 88 -18.66 -9.93 -8.30
CA GLY A 88 -19.03 -8.79 -9.12
C GLY A 88 -20.22 -8.00 -8.53
N LEU A 89 -20.23 -6.70 -8.78
CA LEU A 89 -21.26 -5.78 -8.36
C LEU A 89 -22.15 -5.42 -9.53
N GLU A 90 -23.47 -5.41 -9.32
CA GLU A 90 -24.40 -4.79 -10.25
C GLU A 90 -24.23 -3.28 -10.17
N TYR A 91 -23.37 -2.75 -11.02
CA TYR A 91 -22.92 -1.36 -10.95
C TYR A 91 -23.75 -0.41 -11.82
N GLY A 92 -24.47 -0.97 -12.79
CA GLY A 92 -25.19 -0.21 -13.81
C GLY A 92 -24.25 0.38 -14.87
N ALA A 93 -23.10 -0.24 -15.14
CA ALA A 93 -22.18 0.18 -16.17
C ALA A 93 -22.82 0.08 -17.58
N ALA A 94 -22.37 0.91 -18.53
CA ALA A 94 -22.96 1.00 -19.86
C ALA A 94 -22.92 -0.31 -20.67
N ASP A 95 -21.96 -1.21 -20.35
CA ASP A 95 -21.84 -2.54 -20.97
C ASP A 95 -22.67 -3.62 -20.26
N ALA A 96 -23.42 -3.25 -19.24
CA ALA A 96 -24.26 -4.12 -18.39
C ALA A 96 -23.51 -5.32 -17.78
N LYS A 97 -22.17 -5.26 -17.70
CA LYS A 97 -21.36 -6.29 -17.06
C LYS A 97 -21.16 -6.04 -15.58
N PRO A 98 -21.05 -7.10 -14.76
CA PRO A 98 -20.67 -6.96 -13.36
C PRO A 98 -19.31 -6.26 -13.20
N VAL A 99 -19.20 -5.42 -12.19
CA VAL A 99 -17.94 -4.73 -11.84
C VAL A 99 -17.24 -5.53 -10.75
N HIS A 100 -16.06 -6.03 -11.05
CA HIS A 100 -15.22 -6.78 -10.13
C HIS A 100 -14.15 -5.94 -9.45
N LEU A 101 -13.83 -4.77 -10.02
CA LEU A 101 -12.83 -3.87 -9.49
C LEU A 101 -13.40 -2.44 -9.39
N VAL A 102 -13.30 -1.84 -8.21
CA VAL A 102 -13.67 -0.45 -7.98
C VAL A 102 -12.44 0.32 -7.52
N VAL A 103 -12.05 1.34 -8.27
CA VAL A 103 -10.94 2.23 -7.88
C VAL A 103 -11.51 3.59 -7.55
N MET A 104 -11.65 3.88 -6.27
CA MET A 104 -12.19 5.15 -5.78
C MET A 104 -11.08 6.19 -5.64
N TYR A 105 -11.26 7.34 -6.26
CA TYR A 105 -10.27 8.41 -6.28
C TYR A 105 -10.70 9.64 -5.48
N TYR A 106 -9.71 10.27 -4.84
CA TYR A 106 -9.78 11.63 -4.33
C TYR A 106 -8.89 12.51 -5.21
N ILE A 107 -9.47 13.58 -5.80
CA ILE A 107 -8.84 14.35 -6.87
C ILE A 107 -8.67 15.81 -6.45
N PRO A 108 -7.47 16.27 -6.04
CA PRO A 108 -7.16 17.68 -5.90
C PRO A 108 -7.28 18.43 -7.22
N GLY A 109 -7.60 19.73 -7.17
CA GLY A 109 -7.86 20.52 -8.36
C GLY A 109 -6.74 20.46 -9.40
N ALA A 110 -5.48 20.59 -8.96
CA ALA A 110 -4.29 20.49 -9.81
C ALA A 110 -4.07 19.10 -10.43
N GLN A 111 -4.71 18.04 -9.90
CA GLN A 111 -4.49 16.67 -10.33
C GLN A 111 -5.50 16.16 -11.39
N LYS A 112 -6.43 16.98 -11.84
CA LYS A 112 -7.47 16.57 -12.83
C LYS A 112 -6.89 15.92 -14.08
N ASN A 113 -5.85 16.52 -14.66
CA ASN A 113 -5.21 15.99 -15.87
C ASN A 113 -4.45 14.68 -15.60
N VAL A 114 -3.84 14.58 -14.41
CA VAL A 114 -3.15 13.36 -13.97
C VAL A 114 -4.14 12.21 -13.81
N TYR A 115 -5.29 12.47 -13.17
CA TYR A 115 -6.39 11.51 -13.04
C TYR A 115 -6.88 11.02 -14.41
N LEU A 116 -7.21 11.92 -15.34
CA LEU A 116 -7.70 11.53 -16.67
C LEU A 116 -6.67 10.69 -17.44
N LYS A 117 -5.40 11.06 -17.35
CA LYS A 117 -4.29 10.29 -17.93
C LYS A 117 -4.17 8.90 -17.28
N GLU A 118 -4.34 8.83 -15.98
CA GLU A 118 -4.28 7.56 -15.24
C GLU A 118 -5.42 6.62 -15.64
N ILE A 119 -6.66 7.11 -15.72
CA ILE A 119 -7.81 6.33 -16.19
C ILE A 119 -7.61 5.84 -17.63
N SER A 120 -7.14 6.72 -18.52
CA SER A 120 -6.83 6.32 -19.91
C SER A 120 -5.78 5.20 -19.97
N THR A 121 -4.75 5.29 -19.10
CA THR A 121 -3.70 4.28 -19.03
C THR A 121 -4.23 2.98 -18.45
N LEU A 122 -5.09 3.04 -17.42
CA LEU A 122 -5.77 1.89 -16.83
C LEU A 122 -6.57 1.12 -17.89
N VAL A 123 -7.40 1.83 -18.67
CA VAL A 123 -8.20 1.20 -19.75
C VAL A 123 -7.31 0.51 -20.78
N LYS A 124 -6.20 1.12 -21.17
CA LYS A 124 -5.23 0.51 -22.10
C LYS A 124 -4.58 -0.73 -21.51
N ALA A 125 -4.20 -0.68 -20.23
CA ALA A 125 -3.59 -1.81 -19.53
C ALA A 125 -4.56 -3.00 -19.46
N ILE A 126 -5.81 -2.78 -19.05
CA ILE A 126 -6.86 -3.81 -19.00
C ILE A 126 -7.00 -4.51 -20.36
N ARG A 127 -7.09 -3.72 -21.45
CA ARG A 127 -7.23 -4.28 -22.79
C ARG A 127 -6.00 -5.07 -23.25
N LYS A 128 -4.80 -4.68 -22.80
CA LYS A 128 -3.53 -5.33 -23.16
C LYS A 128 -3.30 -6.63 -22.39
N THR A 129 -3.85 -6.76 -21.19
CA THR A 129 -3.59 -7.87 -20.26
C THR A 129 -4.71 -8.91 -20.17
N GLY A 130 -5.62 -8.94 -21.16
CA GLY A 130 -6.68 -9.96 -21.23
C GLY A 130 -7.99 -9.60 -20.52
N GLY A 131 -8.16 -8.34 -20.09
CA GLY A 131 -9.43 -7.88 -19.53
C GLY A 131 -9.53 -8.07 -18.01
N ILE A 132 -10.78 -8.12 -17.52
CA ILE A 132 -11.10 -8.25 -16.08
C ILE A 132 -11.15 -9.71 -15.60
N ASP A 133 -11.31 -10.67 -16.49
CA ASP A 133 -11.58 -12.06 -16.15
C ASP A 133 -10.53 -12.67 -15.19
N PRO A 134 -9.22 -12.41 -15.34
CA PRO A 134 -8.23 -12.88 -14.39
C PRO A 134 -8.45 -12.32 -12.96
N ILE A 135 -8.87 -11.07 -12.84
CA ILE A 135 -9.19 -10.43 -11.56
C ILE A 135 -10.49 -10.98 -10.98
N ALA A 136 -11.51 -11.17 -11.82
CA ALA A 136 -12.79 -11.74 -11.41
C ALA A 136 -12.64 -13.17 -10.85
N SER A 137 -11.72 -13.95 -11.42
CA SER A 137 -11.43 -15.34 -11.02
C SER A 137 -10.26 -15.51 -10.06
N ALA A 138 -9.72 -14.42 -9.53
CA ALA A 138 -8.64 -14.48 -8.54
C ALA A 138 -9.10 -15.21 -7.27
N ALA A 139 -8.20 -16.02 -6.69
CA ALA A 139 -8.52 -16.79 -5.49
C ALA A 139 -8.53 -15.94 -4.22
N ASP A 140 -7.73 -14.87 -4.19
CA ASP A 140 -7.56 -14.00 -3.03
C ASP A 140 -7.03 -12.61 -3.42
N LEU A 141 -6.92 -11.73 -2.43
CA LEU A 141 -6.38 -10.37 -2.60
C LEU A 141 -4.92 -10.33 -3.08
N ASN A 142 -4.12 -11.36 -2.78
CA ASN A 142 -2.74 -11.42 -3.26
C ASN A 142 -2.70 -11.68 -4.78
N GLY A 143 -3.57 -12.57 -5.25
CA GLY A 143 -3.76 -12.80 -6.68
C GLY A 143 -4.19 -11.53 -7.40
N VAL A 144 -5.18 -10.82 -6.87
CA VAL A 144 -5.62 -9.51 -7.40
C VAL A 144 -4.48 -8.50 -7.41
N ARG A 145 -3.72 -8.40 -6.33
CA ARG A 145 -2.57 -7.49 -6.22
C ARG A 145 -1.54 -7.73 -7.32
N ASN A 146 -1.18 -8.98 -7.56
CA ASN A 146 -0.21 -9.35 -8.60
C ASN A 146 -0.71 -8.95 -9.99
N LEU A 147 -1.97 -9.23 -10.31
CA LEU A 147 -2.60 -8.85 -11.57
C LEU A 147 -2.64 -7.33 -11.76
N LEU A 148 -2.93 -6.57 -10.69
CA LEU A 148 -2.88 -5.11 -10.73
C LEU A 148 -1.46 -4.57 -10.92
N LEU A 149 -0.43 -5.22 -10.38
CA LEU A 149 0.97 -4.88 -10.64
C LEU A 149 1.35 -5.14 -12.10
N ASP A 150 0.82 -6.20 -12.72
CA ASP A 150 0.98 -6.46 -14.16
C ASP A 150 0.31 -5.36 -14.99
N TRP A 151 -0.87 -4.87 -14.59
CA TRP A 151 -1.53 -3.74 -15.24
C TRP A 151 -0.71 -2.45 -15.12
N VAL A 152 -0.14 -2.19 -13.94
CA VAL A 152 0.75 -1.04 -13.72
C VAL A 152 1.95 -1.14 -14.65
N SER A 153 2.59 -2.29 -14.75
CA SER A 153 3.73 -2.55 -15.63
C SER A 153 3.38 -2.37 -17.10
N ALA A 154 2.23 -2.92 -17.53
CA ALA A 154 1.73 -2.78 -18.90
C ALA A 154 1.39 -1.33 -19.27
N GLY A 155 0.92 -0.54 -18.28
CA GLY A 155 0.57 0.87 -18.44
C GLY A 155 1.78 1.80 -18.49
N LEU A 156 2.92 1.39 -17.93
CA LEU A 156 4.17 2.15 -17.97
C LEU A 156 4.92 2.02 -19.32
N GLY A 157 4.45 1.13 -20.20
CA GLY A 157 5.10 0.83 -21.48
C GLY A 157 6.29 -0.12 -21.29
N ASP A 158 7.14 -0.23 -22.34
CA ASP A 158 8.35 -1.09 -22.33
C ASP A 158 9.45 -0.67 -21.32
N ALA A 159 9.12 0.17 -20.37
CA ALA A 159 9.92 0.39 -19.19
C ALA A 159 9.91 -0.92 -18.38
N GLY A 160 10.89 -1.76 -18.60
CA GLY A 160 11.02 -3.08 -18.00
C GLY A 160 11.02 -3.06 -16.47
N PRO A 161 11.11 -4.22 -15.80
CA PRO A 161 11.08 -4.37 -14.33
C PRO A 161 11.99 -3.40 -13.58
N GLU A 162 13.07 -2.95 -14.21
CA GLU A 162 13.98 -1.93 -13.67
C GLU A 162 13.34 -0.54 -13.51
N ALA A 163 12.40 -0.15 -14.37
CA ALA A 163 11.74 1.15 -14.25
C ALA A 163 10.69 1.15 -13.14
N VAL A 164 9.99 0.01 -12.94
CA VAL A 164 9.11 -0.20 -11.79
C VAL A 164 9.92 -0.20 -10.49
N ALA A 165 11.06 -0.89 -10.48
CA ALA A 165 11.98 -0.90 -9.35
C ALA A 165 12.59 0.49 -9.08
N ARG A 166 12.88 1.29 -10.11
CA ARG A 166 13.34 2.69 -9.97
C ARG A 166 12.23 3.61 -9.44
N MET A 167 10.99 3.45 -9.89
CA MET A 167 9.85 4.22 -9.34
C MET A 167 9.62 3.89 -7.88
N ILE A 168 9.62 2.61 -7.50
CA ILE A 168 9.55 2.17 -6.10
C ILE A 168 10.68 2.79 -5.28
N LYS A 169 11.90 2.81 -5.81
CA LYS A 169 13.07 3.38 -5.14
C LYS A 169 13.07 4.90 -5.04
N LEU A 170 12.45 5.60 -5.99
CA LEU A 170 12.26 7.06 -5.97
C LEU A 170 11.16 7.48 -4.98
N GLU A 171 10.09 6.73 -4.86
CA GLU A 171 9.01 7.02 -3.89
C GLU A 171 9.45 6.80 -2.44
N VAL A 172 10.25 5.77 -2.17
CA VAL A 172 10.89 5.59 -0.86
C VAL A 172 11.80 6.79 -0.49
N LYS A 173 12.40 7.47 -1.47
CA LYS A 173 13.19 8.68 -1.24
C LYS A 173 12.35 9.93 -1.00
N HIS A 174 11.13 10.03 -1.55
CA HIS A 174 10.27 11.21 -1.38
C HIS A 174 9.44 11.19 -0.09
N SER A 175 9.26 10.02 0.54
CA SER A 175 8.64 9.90 1.86
C SER A 175 9.57 10.30 3.01
N GLN A 176 10.81 10.71 2.69
CA GLN A 176 11.79 11.21 3.67
C GLN A 176 11.89 12.74 3.59
N THR A 177 10.79 13.45 3.67
CA THR A 177 10.81 14.91 3.84
C THR A 177 10.91 15.23 5.33
N GLU A 178 12.13 15.52 5.74
CA GLU A 178 12.62 16.54 6.64
C GLU A 178 12.03 16.60 8.07
N SER A 179 12.70 15.88 8.97
CA SER A 179 13.01 16.44 10.28
C SER A 179 14.54 16.58 10.39
N PRO A 180 15.07 17.69 10.89
CA PRO A 180 16.52 17.92 10.91
C PRO A 180 17.20 16.94 11.86
N LEU A 181 18.07 16.12 11.29
CA LEU A 181 18.97 15.22 11.99
C LEU A 181 20.03 16.01 12.77
N PRO A 182 20.38 15.63 14.00
CA PRO A 182 21.61 16.08 14.61
C PRO A 182 22.80 15.43 13.86
N THR A 183 23.81 16.24 13.67
CA THR A 183 25.04 16.04 12.93
C THR A 183 25.69 14.66 13.18
N ALA A 184 25.88 13.93 12.09
CA ALA A 184 26.46 12.60 12.08
C ALA A 184 27.92 12.57 12.53
N VAL A 185 28.21 11.63 13.43
CA VAL A 185 29.57 11.13 13.64
C VAL A 185 29.80 10.03 12.62
N THR A 186 30.72 10.26 11.69
CA THR A 186 31.14 9.30 10.67
C THR A 186 31.94 8.19 11.33
N ALA A 187 31.29 7.05 11.60
CA ALA A 187 32.00 5.80 11.86
C ALA A 187 31.79 4.89 10.65
N ALA A 188 32.88 4.56 9.97
CA ALA A 188 32.91 3.59 8.87
C ALA A 188 32.39 2.24 9.38
N GLN A 189 31.21 1.82 8.88
CA GLN A 189 30.70 0.49 9.16
C GLN A 189 31.44 -0.53 8.30
N PRO A 190 31.90 -1.66 8.86
CA PRO A 190 32.50 -2.73 8.06
C PRO A 190 31.43 -3.32 7.13
N ALA A 191 31.73 -3.42 5.85
CA ALA A 191 30.91 -4.10 4.87
C ALA A 191 30.76 -5.57 5.28
N VAL A 192 29.54 -5.98 5.64
CA VAL A 192 29.24 -7.38 5.93
C VAL A 192 29.14 -8.13 4.61
N ALA A 193 30.07 -9.03 4.36
CA ALA A 193 30.04 -9.92 3.20
C ALA A 193 28.89 -10.93 3.39
N ILE A 194 27.80 -10.78 2.64
CA ILE A 194 26.68 -11.73 2.63
C ILE A 194 27.15 -12.97 1.85
N LYS A 195 27.26 -14.11 2.52
CA LYS A 195 27.55 -15.38 1.87
C LYS A 195 26.39 -15.80 0.97
N HIS A 196 26.70 -16.39 -0.18
CA HIS A 196 25.68 -16.97 -1.07
C HIS A 196 24.89 -18.03 -0.32
N GLY A 197 23.54 -17.85 -0.24
CA GLY A 197 22.63 -18.75 0.45
C GLY A 197 21.97 -18.20 1.71
N ALA A 198 22.29 -16.98 2.16
CA ALA A 198 21.64 -16.36 3.30
C ALA A 198 20.15 -16.08 3.01
N ARG A 199 19.28 -16.55 3.90
CA ARG A 199 17.83 -16.30 3.84
C ARG A 199 17.49 -15.06 4.66
N ALA A 200 16.86 -14.06 4.02
CA ALA A 200 16.33 -12.87 4.69
C ALA A 200 14.88 -13.10 5.11
N VAL A 201 14.58 -12.92 6.39
CA VAL A 201 13.23 -13.04 6.95
C VAL A 201 12.82 -11.70 7.54
N PRO A 202 11.82 -11.00 6.98
CA PRO A 202 11.31 -9.76 7.55
C PRO A 202 10.46 -10.06 8.79
N PHE A 203 10.55 -9.18 9.80
CA PHE A 203 9.72 -9.22 10.99
C PHE A 203 9.59 -7.84 11.63
N SER A 204 8.66 -7.71 12.56
CA SER A 204 8.40 -6.46 13.28
C SER A 204 8.51 -6.63 14.77
N VAL A 205 8.96 -5.59 15.47
CA VAL A 205 8.96 -5.54 16.93
C VAL A 205 8.23 -4.29 17.40
N LEU A 206 7.23 -4.47 18.26
CA LEU A 206 6.54 -3.38 18.93
C LEU A 206 7.02 -3.31 20.37
N VAL A 207 7.68 -2.21 20.73
CA VAL A 207 8.07 -1.90 22.11
C VAL A 207 7.04 -0.94 22.69
N ALA A 208 6.32 -1.37 23.72
CA ALA A 208 5.39 -0.53 24.48
C ALA A 208 5.97 -0.29 25.87
N ALA A 209 6.04 0.98 26.27
CA ALA A 209 6.60 1.35 27.57
C ALA A 209 5.78 0.74 28.74
N PRO A 210 6.42 0.40 29.87
CA PRO A 210 7.85 0.39 30.14
C PRO A 210 8.59 -0.91 29.83
N THR A 211 7.88 -2.07 29.59
CA THR A 211 8.54 -3.38 29.49
C THR A 211 7.87 -4.37 28.53
N SER A 212 6.82 -3.98 27.82
CA SER A 212 6.12 -4.92 26.93
C SER A 212 6.72 -4.89 25.53
N ILE A 213 7.31 -6.01 25.10
CA ILE A 213 7.88 -6.19 23.78
C ILE A 213 7.08 -7.30 23.09
N PHE A 214 6.64 -7.04 21.87
CA PHE A 214 5.92 -7.98 21.02
C PHE A 214 6.68 -8.18 19.73
N VAL A 215 7.02 -9.43 19.39
CA VAL A 215 7.68 -9.79 18.16
C VAL A 215 6.65 -10.41 17.20
N LEU A 216 6.57 -9.87 15.99
CA LEU A 216 5.63 -10.28 14.96
C LEU A 216 6.41 -10.83 13.76
N ALA A 217 6.49 -12.15 13.64
CA ALA A 217 7.12 -12.85 12.52
C ALA A 217 6.30 -14.09 12.14
N GLN A 218 6.46 -14.56 10.91
CA GLN A 218 5.88 -15.82 10.47
C GLN A 218 6.65 -17.05 11.00
N ASP A 219 7.91 -16.86 11.38
CA ASP A 219 8.78 -17.90 11.92
C ASP A 219 8.71 -17.89 13.46
N GLY A 220 8.04 -18.88 14.05
CA GLY A 220 7.89 -19.00 15.50
C GLY A 220 9.22 -19.25 16.24
N GLY A 221 10.22 -19.84 15.58
CA GLY A 221 11.56 -20.00 16.12
C GLY A 221 12.27 -18.66 16.27
N LEU A 222 12.16 -17.80 15.26
CA LEU A 222 12.68 -16.44 15.29
C LEU A 222 11.99 -15.60 16.37
N VAL A 223 10.65 -15.67 16.49
CA VAL A 223 9.90 -14.99 17.55
C VAL A 223 10.44 -15.36 18.93
N THR A 224 10.53 -16.67 19.21
CA THR A 224 11.00 -17.15 20.51
C THR A 224 12.45 -16.75 20.82
N ALA A 225 13.32 -16.72 19.80
CA ALA A 225 14.71 -16.33 19.96
C ALA A 225 14.85 -14.84 20.24
N VAL A 226 14.13 -14.01 19.50
CA VAL A 226 14.18 -12.53 19.62
C VAL A 226 13.54 -12.07 20.95
N GLU A 227 12.41 -12.66 21.36
CA GLU A 227 11.75 -12.31 22.64
C GLU A 227 12.60 -12.64 23.87
N LYS A 228 13.49 -13.67 23.78
CA LYS A 228 14.41 -14.03 24.85
C LYS A 228 15.67 -13.18 24.92
N GLU A 229 15.89 -12.31 23.93
CA GLU A 229 17.12 -11.50 23.86
C GLU A 229 17.12 -10.46 24.99
N PRO A 230 18.12 -10.51 25.90
CA PRO A 230 18.24 -9.50 26.95
C PRO A 230 18.56 -8.13 26.32
N ALA A 231 18.00 -7.07 26.87
CA ALA A 231 18.18 -5.69 26.40
C ALA A 231 17.75 -5.47 24.91
N LEU A 232 16.77 -6.22 24.41
CA LEU A 232 16.30 -6.12 23.02
C LEU A 232 15.89 -4.67 22.65
N ALA A 233 15.19 -3.97 23.53
CA ALA A 233 14.76 -2.60 23.28
C ALA A 233 15.95 -1.63 23.11
N GLU A 234 17.02 -1.80 23.87
CA GLU A 234 18.23 -0.98 23.77
C GLU A 234 18.98 -1.27 22.47
N ARG A 235 19.08 -2.56 22.07
CA ARG A 235 19.71 -2.97 20.81
C ARG A 235 18.96 -2.46 19.59
N LEU A 236 17.64 -2.51 19.63
CA LEU A 236 16.79 -1.97 18.55
C LEU A 236 16.93 -0.46 18.43
N SER A 237 16.95 0.27 19.56
CA SER A 237 17.11 1.73 19.57
C SER A 237 18.49 2.19 19.16
N GLY A 238 19.52 1.37 19.37
CA GLY A 238 20.89 1.64 18.94
C GLY A 238 21.09 1.58 17.44
N GLY A 239 20.18 0.95 16.68
CA GLY A 239 20.18 0.89 15.21
C GLY A 239 21.34 0.09 14.59
N ALA A 240 22.31 -0.38 15.36
CA ALA A 240 23.39 -1.22 14.87
C ALA A 240 22.94 -2.68 14.68
N PRO A 241 23.45 -3.39 13.67
CA PRO A 241 23.16 -4.81 13.52
C PRO A 241 23.64 -5.62 14.73
N PHE A 242 22.84 -6.60 15.16
CA PHE A 242 23.18 -7.45 16.31
C PHE A 242 22.82 -8.92 16.03
N LEU A 243 23.42 -9.83 16.81
CA LEU A 243 23.20 -11.28 16.69
C LEU A 243 22.20 -11.76 17.77
N VAL A 244 21.26 -12.60 17.33
CA VAL A 244 20.33 -13.33 18.20
C VAL A 244 20.39 -14.81 17.80
N SER A 245 20.87 -15.68 18.67
CA SER A 245 20.98 -17.12 18.42
C SER A 245 21.63 -17.49 17.08
N GLY A 246 22.68 -16.76 16.68
CA GLY A 246 23.40 -16.99 15.42
C GLY A 246 22.74 -16.37 14.18
N THR A 247 21.63 -15.69 14.34
CA THR A 247 20.94 -14.94 13.28
C THR A 247 21.26 -13.46 13.41
N GLN A 248 21.65 -12.83 12.31
CA GLN A 248 21.98 -11.40 12.30
C GLN A 248 20.70 -10.58 12.09
N ILE A 249 20.44 -9.64 13.00
CA ILE A 249 19.27 -8.76 12.98
C ILE A 249 19.67 -7.37 12.50
N PHE A 250 18.90 -6.83 11.58
CA PHE A 250 19.01 -5.46 11.06
C PHE A 250 17.73 -4.70 11.35
N VAL A 251 17.84 -3.51 11.90
CA VAL A 251 16.72 -2.56 12.01
C VAL A 251 16.67 -1.75 10.72
N ILE A 252 15.57 -1.87 9.98
CA ILE A 252 15.37 -1.17 8.71
C ILE A 252 14.74 0.20 8.95
N ARG A 253 13.75 0.24 9.85
CA ARG A 253 13.03 1.47 10.18
C ARG A 253 12.50 1.41 11.60
N SER A 254 12.41 2.58 12.25
CA SER A 254 11.69 2.74 13.52
C SER A 254 10.65 3.85 13.39
N THR A 255 9.49 3.64 14.01
CA THR A 255 8.38 4.61 14.02
C THR A 255 7.88 4.78 15.43
N LEU A 256 7.89 6.03 15.93
CA LEU A 256 7.38 6.37 17.26
C LEU A 256 5.90 6.71 17.16
N TYR A 257 5.08 6.02 17.96
CA TYR A 257 3.64 6.24 18.09
C TYR A 257 3.29 6.95 19.38
N CYS A 258 2.08 7.50 19.45
CA CYS A 258 1.53 8.10 20.66
C CYS A 258 1.52 7.12 21.83
N GLY A 259 1.75 7.63 23.06
CA GLY A 259 1.81 6.80 24.28
C GLY A 259 3.12 6.05 24.46
N GLY A 260 4.23 6.52 23.87
CA GLY A 260 5.57 5.97 24.06
C GLY A 260 5.79 4.58 23.46
N LYS A 261 5.02 4.23 22.44
CA LYS A 261 5.17 2.96 21.69
C LYS A 261 6.09 3.18 20.50
N THR A 262 7.06 2.27 20.30
CA THR A 262 7.95 2.30 19.15
C THR A 262 7.82 1.00 18.36
N HIS A 263 7.56 1.12 17.07
CA HIS A 263 7.54 0.00 16.12
C HIS A 263 8.86 -0.03 15.36
N TYR A 264 9.50 -1.20 15.33
CA TYR A 264 10.71 -1.47 14.56
C TYR A 264 10.41 -2.45 13.46
N GLU A 265 10.76 -2.10 12.22
CA GLU A 265 10.78 -3.01 11.08
C GLU A 265 12.19 -3.60 10.97
N CYS A 266 12.29 -4.91 10.99
CA CYS A 266 13.54 -5.63 11.07
C CYS A 266 13.67 -6.70 9.99
N VAL A 267 14.91 -7.07 9.69
CA VAL A 267 15.25 -8.24 8.85
C VAL A 267 16.23 -9.12 9.60
N ALA A 268 15.91 -10.40 9.65
CA ALA A 268 16.79 -11.45 10.15
C ALA A 268 17.50 -12.13 8.97
N LEU A 269 18.85 -12.23 9.02
CA LEU A 269 19.65 -12.99 8.05
C LEU A 269 20.12 -14.30 8.68
N HIS A 270 19.59 -15.42 8.18
CA HIS A 270 20.01 -16.76 8.54
C HIS A 270 21.13 -17.23 7.63
N GLY A 271 22.21 -17.80 8.21
CA GLY A 271 23.34 -18.36 7.45
C GLY A 271 24.39 -17.33 7.03
N ALA A 272 24.47 -16.21 7.74
CA ALA A 272 25.57 -15.22 7.58
C ALA A 272 26.90 -15.72 8.20
#